data_aab31d686964317879c0ddc8f553ff0a
#
_entry.id   aab31d686964317879c0ddc8f553ff0a
#
_cell.length_a   1.000
_cell.length_b   1.000
_cell.length_c   1.000
_cell.angle_alpha   90.00
_cell.angle_beta   90.00
_cell.angle_gamma   90.00
#
_symmetry.space_group_name_H-M   'P 1'
#
loop_
_entity.id
_entity.type
_entity.pdbx_description
1 polymer ?
#
loop_
_entity_poly.entity_id
_entity_poly.type
_entity_poly.pdbx_seq_one_letter_code
_entity_poly.pdbx_strand_id
1 'polypeptide(L)'
;LPTYAWLARFGKDFDGLSREQQAHFLLAVAQFVEDLQRQRGFRKGLRVKGIKGASGIFEMTWAADGRATFEYGESTVPGEPHVIWRRIGTHEIFITP
;
A
#
# COMPACT_ATOMS: atom_id res chain seq x y z
N LEU A 1 -10.34 -8.66 -10.42
CA LEU A 1 -9.11 -8.12 -9.82
C LEU A 1 -9.40 -6.89 -8.98
N PRO A 2 -8.72 -6.70 -7.85
CA PRO A 2 -8.79 -5.45 -7.11
C PRO A 2 -8.43 -4.27 -8.01
N THR A 3 -9.08 -3.14 -7.78
CA THR A 3 -8.77 -1.90 -8.48
C THR A 3 -7.97 -0.97 -7.58
N TYR A 4 -7.32 0.03 -8.15
CA TYR A 4 -6.49 0.92 -7.37
C TYR A 4 -6.48 2.34 -7.93
N ALA A 5 -6.11 3.27 -7.06
CA ALA A 5 -5.79 4.65 -7.40
C ALA A 5 -4.66 5.09 -6.47
N TRP A 6 -4.12 6.27 -6.67
CA TRP A 6 -3.16 6.86 -5.75
C TRP A 6 -3.37 8.35 -5.63
N LEU A 7 -3.03 8.88 -4.45
CA LEU A 7 -3.05 10.32 -4.23
C LEU A 7 -1.83 10.96 -4.91
N ALA A 8 -1.94 12.25 -5.23
CA ALA A 8 -0.84 12.99 -5.85
C ALA A 8 0.46 12.90 -5.03
N ARG A 9 0.35 12.91 -3.70
CA ARG A 9 1.52 12.78 -2.81
C ARG A 9 2.23 11.44 -2.98
N PHE A 10 1.47 10.37 -3.16
CA PHE A 10 2.06 9.04 -3.41
C PHE A 10 2.86 9.06 -4.71
N GLY A 11 2.32 9.66 -5.76
CA GLY A 11 3.03 9.78 -7.03
C GLY A 11 4.36 10.51 -6.89
N LYS A 12 4.38 11.61 -6.15
CA LYS A 12 5.62 12.34 -5.87
C LYS A 12 6.60 11.51 -5.06
N ASP A 13 6.13 10.84 -4.02
CA ASP A 13 6.96 9.96 -3.20
C ASP A 13 7.60 8.87 -4.08
N PHE A 14 6.78 8.22 -4.90
CA PHE A 14 7.22 7.11 -5.76
C PHE A 14 8.28 7.58 -6.77
N ASP A 15 8.06 8.73 -7.39
CA ASP A 15 9.01 9.29 -8.35
C ASP A 15 10.37 9.61 -7.70
N GLY A 16 10.38 9.88 -6.41
CA GLY A 16 11.61 10.12 -5.65
C GLY A 16 12.38 8.87 -5.26
N LEU A 17 11.80 7.68 -5.44
CA LEU A 17 12.48 6.42 -5.14
C LEU A 17 13.45 6.05 -6.26
N SER A 18 14.49 5.29 -5.93
CA SER A 18 15.35 4.69 -6.95
C SER A 18 14.57 3.65 -7.74
N ARG A 19 15.07 3.28 -8.93
CA ARG A 19 14.45 2.22 -9.72
C ARG A 19 14.40 0.89 -8.98
N GLU A 20 15.45 0.60 -8.21
CA GLU A 20 15.51 -0.62 -7.41
C GLU A 20 14.41 -0.62 -6.33
N GLN A 21 14.23 0.51 -5.64
CA GLN A 21 13.17 0.66 -4.65
C GLN A 21 11.78 0.53 -5.28
N GLN A 22 11.58 1.16 -6.43
CA GLN A 22 10.32 1.05 -7.17
C GLN A 22 10.03 -0.41 -7.53
N ALA A 23 11.04 -1.16 -7.99
CA ALA A 23 10.88 -2.56 -8.34
C ALA A 23 10.53 -3.41 -7.09
N HIS A 24 11.16 -3.15 -5.96
CA HIS A 24 10.84 -3.83 -4.70
C HIS A 24 9.38 -3.59 -4.29
N PHE A 25 8.92 -2.35 -4.41
CA PHE A 25 7.53 -2.03 -4.11
C PHE A 25 6.57 -2.78 -5.03
N LEU A 26 6.85 -2.81 -6.33
CA LEU A 26 5.98 -3.50 -7.28
C LEU A 26 5.89 -5.00 -7.01
N LEU A 27 6.99 -5.63 -6.56
CA LEU A 27 6.96 -7.03 -6.13
C LEU A 27 6.05 -7.21 -4.91
N ALA A 28 6.15 -6.30 -3.93
CA ALA A 28 5.30 -6.34 -2.76
C ALA A 28 3.82 -6.15 -3.13
N VAL A 29 3.53 -5.25 -4.07
CA VAL A 29 2.17 -5.02 -4.56
C VAL A 29 1.60 -6.28 -5.21
N ALA A 30 2.40 -6.99 -6.00
CA ALA A 30 1.94 -8.24 -6.63
C ALA A 30 1.51 -9.26 -5.57
N GLN A 31 2.27 -9.38 -4.49
CA GLN A 31 1.94 -10.25 -3.37
C GLN A 31 0.68 -9.75 -2.62
N PHE A 32 0.60 -8.45 -2.42
CA PHE A 32 -0.54 -7.80 -1.77
C PHE A 32 -1.84 -8.08 -2.53
N VAL A 33 -1.82 -7.89 -3.84
CA VAL A 33 -2.99 -8.11 -4.70
C VAL A 33 -3.40 -9.59 -4.67
N GLU A 34 -2.44 -10.50 -4.74
CA GLU A 34 -2.70 -11.92 -4.65
C GLU A 34 -3.40 -12.27 -3.34
N ASP A 35 -2.89 -11.76 -2.23
CA ASP A 35 -3.48 -12.04 -0.92
C ASP A 35 -4.87 -11.41 -0.78
N LEU A 36 -5.04 -10.21 -1.31
CA LEU A 36 -6.33 -9.51 -1.28
C LEU A 36 -7.39 -10.27 -2.07
N GLN A 37 -7.03 -10.83 -3.23
CA GLN A 37 -7.93 -11.63 -4.04
C GLN A 37 -8.35 -12.93 -3.34
N ARG A 38 -7.42 -13.57 -2.63
CA ARG A 38 -7.68 -14.83 -1.93
C ARG A 38 -8.58 -14.66 -0.72
N GLN A 39 -8.69 -13.47 -0.18
CA GLN A 39 -9.53 -13.14 0.99
C GLN A 39 -9.22 -13.99 2.23
N ARG A 40 -7.96 -14.39 2.40
CA ARG A 40 -7.50 -15.20 3.54
C ARG A 40 -6.53 -14.45 4.45
N GLY A 41 -6.52 -13.11 4.33
CA GLY A 41 -5.59 -12.27 5.05
C GLY A 41 -4.28 -12.11 4.27
N PHE A 42 -3.48 -11.15 4.70
CA PHE A 42 -2.20 -10.88 4.06
C PHE A 42 -1.10 -11.75 4.63
N ARG A 43 -0.17 -12.16 3.77
CA ARG A 43 1.00 -12.91 4.22
C ARG A 43 1.80 -12.08 5.22
N LYS A 44 2.41 -12.77 6.17
CA LYS A 44 3.07 -12.15 7.31
C LYS A 44 4.17 -11.16 6.92
N GLY A 45 4.93 -11.48 5.87
CA GLY A 45 6.04 -10.63 5.43
C GLY A 45 5.65 -9.24 4.97
N LEU A 46 4.41 -9.03 4.51
CA LEU A 46 3.93 -7.71 4.11
C LEU A 46 3.60 -6.83 5.31
N ARG A 47 3.40 -7.41 6.49
CA ARG A 47 3.11 -6.70 7.73
C ARG A 47 2.00 -5.66 7.58
N VAL A 48 0.92 -6.03 6.89
CA VAL A 48 -0.22 -5.14 6.70
C VAL A 48 -0.97 -5.00 8.02
N LYS A 49 -1.19 -3.78 8.44
CA LYS A 49 -1.93 -3.48 9.67
C LYS A 49 -2.46 -2.04 9.64
N GLY A 50 -3.49 -1.78 10.44
CA GLY A 50 -3.99 -0.41 10.63
C GLY A 50 -2.98 0.45 11.34
N ILE A 51 -2.94 1.74 10.99
CA ILE A 51 -2.08 2.71 11.65
C ILE A 51 -2.76 3.24 12.90
N LYS A 52 -2.09 3.11 14.04
CA LYS A 52 -2.60 3.63 15.30
C LYS A 52 -2.76 5.15 15.21
N GLY A 53 -3.95 5.66 15.56
CA GLY A 53 -4.24 7.08 15.51
C GLY A 53 -4.68 7.60 14.15
N ALA A 54 -4.77 6.73 13.13
CA ALA A 54 -5.22 7.10 11.78
C ALA A 54 -6.27 6.09 11.32
N SER A 55 -7.49 6.24 11.80
CA SER A 55 -8.58 5.32 11.49
C SER A 55 -8.79 5.16 9.99
N GLY A 56 -8.92 3.91 9.53
CA GLY A 56 -9.16 3.61 8.12
C GLY A 56 -7.92 3.64 7.25
N ILE A 57 -6.75 3.99 7.81
CA ILE A 57 -5.49 4.00 7.08
C ILE A 57 -4.63 2.81 7.52
N PHE A 58 -4.06 2.12 6.56
CA PHE A 58 -3.25 0.90 6.76
C PHE A 58 -1.83 1.12 6.28
N GLU A 59 -0.91 0.32 6.80
CA GLU A 59 0.47 0.30 6.35
C GLU A 59 0.83 -1.06 5.76
N MET A 60 1.80 -1.05 4.86
CA MET A 60 2.41 -2.24 4.29
C MET A 60 3.91 -2.05 4.27
N THR A 61 4.66 -3.10 4.58
CA THR A 61 6.13 -3.11 4.47
C THR A 61 6.52 -3.70 3.13
N TRP A 62 7.37 -2.99 2.37
CA TRP A 62 7.84 -3.46 1.06
C TRP A 62 9.37 -3.63 1.01
N ALA A 63 10.08 -3.18 2.03
CA ALA A 63 11.53 -3.38 2.20
C ALA A 63 11.88 -3.19 3.67
N ALA A 64 13.12 -3.42 4.06
CA ALA A 64 13.55 -3.34 5.47
C ALA A 64 13.07 -2.06 6.15
N ASP A 65 13.25 -0.90 5.51
CA ASP A 65 12.74 0.38 5.99
C ASP A 65 11.72 0.99 5.02
N GLY A 66 11.21 0.19 4.09
CA GLY A 66 10.22 0.64 3.12
C GLY A 66 8.81 0.45 3.64
N ARG A 67 8.03 1.51 3.62
CA ARG A 67 6.64 1.52 4.07
C ARG A 67 5.76 2.20 3.03
N ALA A 68 4.53 1.74 2.93
CA ALA A 68 3.51 2.41 2.13
C ALA A 68 2.23 2.46 2.94
N THR A 69 1.42 3.48 2.72
CA THR A 69 0.13 3.61 3.37
C THR A 69 -0.98 3.60 2.34
N PHE A 70 -2.12 3.04 2.72
CA PHE A 70 -3.27 2.96 1.84
C PHE A 70 -4.57 2.99 2.64
N GLU A 71 -5.65 3.24 1.94
CA GLU A 71 -7.01 3.13 2.47
C GLU A 71 -7.86 2.40 1.45
N TYR A 72 -8.98 1.85 1.89
CA TYR A 72 -9.97 1.28 0.98
C TYR A 72 -10.94 2.38 0.56
N GLY A 73 -11.20 2.46 -0.74
CA GLY A 73 -12.19 3.36 -1.29
C GLY A 73 -13.46 2.63 -1.70
N GLU A 74 -14.41 3.36 -2.25
CA GLU A 74 -15.63 2.77 -2.79
C GLU A 74 -15.28 1.85 -3.97
N SER A 75 -15.93 0.69 -4.02
CA SER A 75 -15.73 -0.24 -5.13
C SER A 75 -16.11 0.43 -6.45
N THR A 76 -15.18 0.38 -7.41
CA THR A 76 -15.43 0.85 -8.78
C THR A 76 -15.94 -0.28 -9.67
N VAL A 77 -15.64 -1.51 -9.29
CA VAL A 77 -16.12 -2.72 -9.94
C VAL A 77 -16.85 -3.54 -8.88
N PRO A 78 -18.13 -3.89 -9.09
CA PRO A 78 -18.89 -4.64 -8.08
C PRO A 78 -18.18 -5.91 -7.63
N GLY A 79 -18.09 -6.09 -6.31
CA GLY A 79 -17.47 -7.25 -5.71
C GLY A 79 -15.95 -7.19 -5.62
N GLU A 80 -15.32 -6.15 -6.17
CA GLU A 80 -13.87 -5.99 -6.14
C GLU A 80 -13.45 -4.88 -5.17
N PRO A 81 -12.48 -5.12 -4.29
CA PRO A 81 -11.98 -4.07 -3.42
C PRO A 81 -11.25 -3.00 -4.23
N HIS A 82 -11.31 -1.77 -3.73
CA HIS A 82 -10.62 -0.63 -4.32
C HIS A 82 -9.62 -0.08 -3.30
N VAL A 83 -8.34 0.00 -3.69
CA VAL A 83 -7.25 0.43 -2.83
C VAL A 83 -6.76 1.80 -3.29
N ILE A 84 -6.64 2.73 -2.34
CA ILE A 84 -6.10 4.06 -2.63
C ILE A 84 -4.76 4.18 -1.90
N TRP A 85 -3.67 4.22 -2.66
CA TRP A 85 -2.32 4.40 -2.11
C TRP A 85 -2.12 5.87 -1.73
N ARG A 86 -1.64 6.10 -0.50
CA ARG A 86 -1.54 7.44 0.07
C ARG A 86 -0.12 7.97 0.13
N ARG A 87 0.81 7.19 0.69
CA ARG A 87 2.22 7.55 0.84
C ARG A 87 3.11 6.33 0.60
N ILE A 88 4.36 6.60 0.20
CA ILE A 88 5.40 5.57 0.11
C ILE A 88 6.74 6.20 0.45
N GLY A 89 7.56 5.46 1.21
CA GLY A 89 8.88 5.95 1.62
C GLY A 89 9.41 5.10 2.75
N THR A 90 10.10 5.74 3.69
CA THR A 90 10.57 5.10 4.93
C THR A 90 9.49 5.26 6.00
N HIS A 91 9.78 4.79 7.22
CA HIS A 91 8.86 4.96 8.36
C HIS A 91 8.50 6.44 8.63
N GLU A 92 9.28 7.39 8.10
CA GLU A 92 8.99 8.82 8.26
C GLU A 92 7.65 9.24 7.70
N ILE A 93 7.09 8.49 6.75
CA ILE A 93 5.76 8.79 6.19
C ILE A 93 4.65 8.70 7.24
N PHE A 94 4.90 8.03 8.36
CA PHE A 94 3.89 7.90 9.42
C PHE A 94 3.58 9.20 10.14
N ILE A 95 4.40 10.23 9.97
CA ILE A 95 4.11 11.58 10.50
C ILE A 95 2.85 12.13 9.82
N THR A 96 2.71 11.88 8.53
CA THR A 96 1.52 12.26 7.74
C THR A 96 1.15 11.10 6.81
N PRO A 97 0.56 10.07 7.35
CA PRO A 97 0.26 8.91 6.54
C PRO A 97 -0.87 9.17 5.56
#